data_76e30990161f12adb7599d22011d25d2
#
_entry.id   76e30990161f12adb7599d22011d25d2
#
_cell.length_a   1.000
_cell.length_b   1.000
_cell.length_c   1.000
_cell.angle_alpha   90.00
_cell.angle_beta   90.00
_cell.angle_gamma   90.00
#
_symmetry.space_group_name_H-M   'P 1'
#
loop_
_entity.id
_entity.type
_entity.pdbx_description
1 polymer ?
#
loop_
_entity_poly.entity_id
_entity_poly.type
_entity_poly.pdbx_seq_one_letter_code
_entity_poly.pdbx_strand_id
1 'polypeptide(L)'
;MKKRTLLLTLAAFWTATTISANEPTLPFTAAVKENGMWGAVNGAGQVVIPISYDRLGLSLSEADEQKEDLLSEEGRDDLIEAEKGGLRGFFTRTGKEVIPISYESRSIWKEGALAVRGKDKKISFYKKDGSLISRAAYDQVSDFENGMAIVKQGATYGYLSLDGKEVKPVYQEARFFEDGLAAVKEKGRWGVIDMTGRYIVSPIYKDTGAAFQEGRLAVKNQKNLWGYIDREGKEIIPPAYKAVSPAFSEGYAAILGDSKLWGFIDTEGNVTAKPQFKAVLTPFSEGLSGVKTIDGNGYARPDGTIAFMADYDQLFPFKDGLAEVREGEVETRAVRSLPPISIGIGWGWGDWLAFRHHPWGWGWGIGLPIWYPGRYDDEPVTSVTEKRGYIDKTGKVIASPANDRVFSAGRKGILLSKDGRYGWVDREGTYIAHTIYTGLLPDEEDGVLLAKDENKKWGLLSMEDGHELLPFSYKEIRSLGSGLFGYKEEGKWGIADKEGTRLTAPLYLAVSKAGEGLLPVKTKNGWRFLTPAGHEAFPHDDTFSDVTPFSSGLAGVKVKGKWGLIDQTGRYVMRPAYEDLDIL
;
A
#
# COMPACT_ATOMS: atom_id res chain seq x y z
N MET A 1 38.93 -58.58 32.15
CA MET A 1 38.49 -57.81 30.97
C MET A 1 37.31 -56.91 31.39
N LYS A 2 37.61 -55.67 31.62
CA LYS A 2 36.65 -54.72 32.24
C LYS A 2 35.88 -53.97 31.15
N LYS A 3 34.53 -54.08 31.13
CA LYS A 3 33.64 -53.21 30.36
C LYS A 3 33.57 -51.84 31.02
N ARG A 4 33.89 -50.78 30.30
CA ARG A 4 33.63 -49.40 30.69
C ARG A 4 32.34 -48.92 29.98
N THR A 5 31.33 -48.66 30.78
CA THR A 5 30.09 -48.01 30.40
C THR A 5 30.36 -46.50 30.27
N LEU A 6 30.09 -45.94 29.11
CA LEU A 6 30.17 -44.50 28.85
C LEU A 6 28.79 -43.89 29.06
N LEU A 7 28.62 -43.12 30.13
CA LEU A 7 27.43 -42.25 30.31
C LEU A 7 27.59 -41.02 29.41
N LEU A 8 26.71 -40.87 28.46
CA LEU A 8 26.53 -39.63 27.72
C LEU A 8 25.54 -38.73 28.48
N THR A 9 26.08 -37.71 29.12
CA THR A 9 25.29 -36.57 29.63
C THR A 9 24.95 -35.65 28.47
N LEU A 10 23.66 -35.58 28.09
CA LEU A 10 23.14 -34.54 27.22
C LEU A 10 23.12 -33.22 28.00
N ALA A 11 24.09 -32.35 27.72
CA ALA A 11 23.98 -30.94 28.07
C ALA A 11 23.13 -30.24 27.01
N ALA A 12 21.93 -29.88 27.38
CA ALA A 12 21.10 -28.99 26.58
C ALA A 12 21.75 -27.59 26.57
N PHE A 13 22.38 -27.24 25.45
CA PHE A 13 22.77 -25.86 25.19
C PHE A 13 21.51 -25.06 24.85
N TRP A 14 21.02 -24.31 25.80
CA TRP A 14 20.18 -23.16 25.54
C TRP A 14 21.08 -22.12 24.89
N THR A 15 21.04 -22.02 23.58
CA THR A 15 21.49 -20.80 22.89
C THR A 15 20.45 -19.72 23.18
N ALA A 16 20.77 -18.86 24.14
CA ALA A 16 20.09 -17.57 24.24
C ALA A 16 20.33 -16.86 22.92
N THR A 17 19.31 -16.82 22.09
CA THR A 17 19.23 -15.85 20.98
C THR A 17 19.31 -14.48 21.64
N THR A 18 20.46 -13.84 21.54
CA THR A 18 20.59 -12.41 21.81
C THR A 18 19.63 -11.70 20.87
N ILE A 19 18.51 -11.25 21.43
CA ILE A 19 17.64 -10.28 20.79
C ILE A 19 18.54 -9.10 20.45
N SER A 20 18.64 -8.85 19.15
CA SER A 20 19.33 -7.71 18.56
C SER A 20 18.93 -6.43 19.31
N ALA A 21 19.96 -5.64 19.61
CA ALA A 21 19.81 -4.38 20.30
C ALA A 21 18.74 -3.52 19.62
N ASN A 22 17.76 -3.14 20.43
CA ASN A 22 16.75 -2.12 20.25
C ASN A 22 16.98 -1.17 19.08
N GLU A 23 16.13 -1.26 18.04
CA GLU A 23 15.72 -0.05 17.36
C GLU A 23 15.22 0.93 18.44
N PRO A 24 15.58 2.21 18.39
CA PRO A 24 15.13 3.16 19.39
C PRO A 24 13.61 3.22 19.35
N THR A 25 12.95 2.62 20.33
CA THR A 25 11.50 2.74 20.49
C THR A 25 11.18 4.23 20.61
N LEU A 26 10.30 4.72 19.72
CA LEU A 26 9.84 6.11 19.75
C LEU A 26 9.29 6.42 21.15
N PRO A 27 9.58 7.62 21.70
CA PRO A 27 9.09 7.98 23.02
C PRO A 27 7.56 8.00 23.01
N PHE A 28 6.94 7.35 23.98
CA PHE A 28 5.48 7.37 24.14
C PHE A 28 4.97 8.81 24.19
N THR A 29 3.91 9.08 23.44
CA THR A 29 3.23 10.37 23.42
C THR A 29 1.74 10.14 23.25
N ALA A 30 0.92 10.87 24.01
CA ALA A 30 -0.53 10.87 23.85
C ALA A 30 -1.04 12.29 23.63
N ALA A 31 -1.90 12.47 22.64
CA ALA A 31 -2.67 13.69 22.49
C ALA A 31 -3.73 13.75 23.61
N VAL A 32 -3.86 14.91 24.25
CA VAL A 32 -4.83 15.14 25.31
C VAL A 32 -5.62 16.41 25.06
N LYS A 33 -6.90 16.41 25.47
CA LYS A 33 -7.80 17.55 25.29
C LYS A 33 -8.23 18.13 26.61
N GLU A 34 -8.15 19.45 26.74
CA GLU A 34 -8.63 20.23 27.89
C GLU A 34 -9.23 21.55 27.43
N ASN A 35 -10.40 21.93 27.95
CA ASN A 35 -11.14 23.14 27.54
C ASN A 35 -11.32 23.26 26.02
N GLY A 36 -11.56 22.15 25.36
CA GLY A 36 -11.77 22.09 23.91
C GLY A 36 -10.50 22.16 23.05
N MET A 37 -9.32 22.39 23.64
CA MET A 37 -8.03 22.51 22.93
C MET A 37 -7.18 21.26 23.12
N TRP A 38 -6.38 20.93 22.11
CA TRP A 38 -5.47 19.79 22.10
C TRP A 38 -4.04 20.19 22.45
N GLY A 39 -3.33 19.28 23.10
CA GLY A 39 -1.90 19.29 23.35
C GLY A 39 -1.39 17.85 23.47
N ALA A 40 -0.16 17.64 23.91
CA ALA A 40 0.36 16.29 24.11
C ALA A 40 1.11 16.14 25.43
N VAL A 41 1.06 14.91 25.98
CA VAL A 41 1.80 14.47 27.16
C VAL A 41 2.76 13.33 26.79
N ASN A 42 3.89 13.26 27.50
CA ASN A 42 4.83 12.13 27.40
C ASN A 42 4.39 10.94 28.28
N GLY A 43 5.17 9.85 28.24
CA GLY A 43 4.95 8.65 29.04
C GLY A 43 5.08 8.86 30.57
N ALA A 44 5.53 10.01 31.04
CA ALA A 44 5.52 10.42 32.45
C ALA A 44 4.32 11.32 32.80
N GLY A 45 3.39 11.55 31.87
CA GLY A 45 2.24 12.43 32.04
C GLY A 45 2.57 13.93 32.03
N GLN A 46 3.76 14.32 31.58
CA GLN A 46 4.17 15.73 31.52
C GLN A 46 3.75 16.30 30.14
N VAL A 47 3.22 17.52 30.14
CA VAL A 47 2.86 18.23 28.90
C VAL A 47 4.13 18.56 28.13
N VAL A 48 4.25 18.00 26.92
CA VAL A 48 5.36 18.23 26.00
C VAL A 48 4.98 19.15 24.84
N ILE A 49 3.70 19.12 24.40
CA ILE A 49 3.14 20.08 23.44
C ILE A 49 2.04 20.85 24.18
N PRO A 50 2.09 22.20 24.22
CA PRO A 50 1.10 23.02 24.94
C PRO A 50 -0.33 22.71 24.49
N ILE A 51 -1.29 22.72 25.44
CA ILE A 51 -2.71 22.50 25.15
C ILE A 51 -3.30 23.81 24.62
N SER A 52 -3.13 24.06 23.32
CA SER A 52 -3.52 25.32 22.69
C SER A 52 -3.84 25.19 21.19
N TYR A 53 -4.00 23.97 20.69
CA TYR A 53 -4.23 23.69 19.28
C TYR A 53 -5.66 23.24 19.03
N ASP A 54 -6.19 23.57 17.84
CA ASP A 54 -7.53 23.16 17.41
C ASP A 54 -7.58 21.66 17.13
N ARG A 55 -6.48 21.12 16.59
CA ARG A 55 -6.28 19.68 16.30
C ARG A 55 -4.82 19.30 16.58
N LEU A 56 -4.62 18.05 16.98
CA LEU A 56 -3.29 17.47 17.18
C LEU A 56 -3.39 15.95 17.01
N GLY A 57 -2.48 15.35 16.24
CA GLY A 57 -2.49 13.90 16.02
C GLY A 57 -1.49 13.46 14.96
N LEU A 58 -1.34 12.14 14.82
CA LEU A 58 -0.57 11.54 13.71
C LEU A 58 -1.41 11.47 12.43
N SER A 59 -2.73 11.39 12.56
CA SER A 59 -3.62 11.23 11.42
C SER A 59 -4.01 12.56 10.78
N LEU A 60 -4.13 12.52 9.49
CA LEU A 60 -4.76 13.48 8.63
C LEU A 60 -6.27 13.51 8.90
N SER A 61 -7.00 14.48 8.39
CA SER A 61 -8.43 14.70 8.58
C SER A 61 -9.29 13.42 8.49
N GLU A 62 -10.51 13.45 9.05
CA GLU A 62 -11.51 12.36 8.98
C GLU A 62 -11.79 11.85 7.55
N ALA A 63 -11.53 12.67 6.52
CA ALA A 63 -11.61 12.26 5.11
C ALA A 63 -10.47 11.30 4.71
N ASP A 64 -9.40 11.24 5.46
CA ASP A 64 -8.22 10.41 5.17
C ASP A 64 -8.25 9.08 5.94
N GLU A 65 -9.08 8.93 6.99
CA GLU A 65 -9.25 7.67 7.73
C GLU A 65 -9.82 6.53 6.86
N GLN A 66 -10.54 6.84 5.80
CA GLN A 66 -11.01 5.84 4.83
C GLN A 66 -9.92 5.38 3.83
N LYS A 67 -8.72 5.95 3.90
CA LYS A 67 -7.57 5.68 3.03
C LYS A 67 -6.35 5.21 3.80
N GLU A 68 -6.52 4.39 4.83
CA GLU A 68 -5.42 3.85 5.65
C GLU A 68 -4.29 3.19 4.86
N ASP A 69 -4.58 2.64 3.66
CA ASP A 69 -3.59 2.05 2.76
C ASP A 69 -2.66 3.04 2.05
N LEU A 70 -2.87 4.35 2.21
CA LEU A 70 -2.23 5.38 1.40
C LEU A 70 -1.15 6.19 2.12
N LEU A 71 -0.97 5.98 3.42
CA LEU A 71 0.09 6.64 4.17
C LEU A 71 1.33 5.75 4.10
N SER A 72 2.42 6.25 3.49
CA SER A 72 3.69 5.56 3.60
C SER A 72 4.05 5.43 5.09
N GLU A 73 4.45 4.23 5.52
CA GLU A 73 4.88 3.95 6.90
C GLU A 73 6.03 4.86 7.36
N GLU A 74 6.78 5.45 6.43
CA GLU A 74 7.96 6.29 6.68
C GLU A 74 7.72 7.60 7.44
N GLY A 75 6.48 8.01 7.71
CA GLY A 75 6.19 9.31 8.34
C GLY A 75 5.27 9.27 9.54
N ARG A 76 4.57 8.15 9.75
CA ARG A 76 3.52 8.06 10.76
C ARG A 76 4.02 8.21 12.20
N ASP A 77 5.23 7.76 12.47
CA ASP A 77 5.64 7.51 13.86
C ASP A 77 6.56 8.59 14.46
N ASP A 78 7.11 9.48 13.64
CA ASP A 78 8.15 10.40 14.10
C ASP A 78 7.66 11.80 14.50
N LEU A 79 6.62 12.33 13.81
CA LEU A 79 6.17 13.70 13.97
C LEU A 79 4.67 13.79 14.25
N ILE A 80 4.31 14.77 15.09
CA ILE A 80 2.95 15.10 15.47
C ILE A 80 2.54 16.35 14.69
N GLU A 81 1.46 16.26 13.90
CA GLU A 81 0.86 17.41 13.24
C GLU A 81 -0.03 18.19 14.21
N ALA A 82 0.10 19.50 14.22
CA ALA A 82 -0.77 20.40 14.96
C ALA A 82 -1.40 21.42 14.02
N GLU A 83 -2.67 21.74 14.28
CA GLU A 83 -3.42 22.77 13.54
C GLU A 83 -3.89 23.85 14.50
N LYS A 84 -3.72 25.13 14.11
CA LYS A 84 -4.19 26.30 14.84
C LYS A 84 -4.65 27.38 13.88
N GLY A 85 -5.90 27.79 13.98
CA GLY A 85 -6.48 28.81 13.11
C GLY A 85 -6.44 28.44 11.61
N GLY A 86 -6.60 27.17 11.29
CA GLY A 86 -6.54 26.64 9.91
C GLY A 86 -5.12 26.53 9.33
N LEU A 87 -4.09 26.79 10.13
CA LEU A 87 -2.69 26.61 9.73
C LEU A 87 -2.09 25.41 10.44
N ARG A 88 -1.17 24.75 9.78
CA ARG A 88 -0.54 23.49 10.20
C ARG A 88 0.95 23.63 10.39
N GLY A 89 1.49 22.78 11.26
CA GLY A 89 2.93 22.62 11.52
C GLY A 89 3.19 21.28 12.22
N PHE A 90 4.43 21.02 12.56
CA PHE A 90 4.84 19.71 13.09
C PHE A 90 5.73 19.84 14.30
N PHE A 91 5.56 18.91 15.23
CA PHE A 91 6.34 18.72 16.43
C PHE A 91 6.98 17.33 16.45
N THR A 92 8.13 17.21 17.10
CA THR A 92 8.63 15.90 17.52
C THR A 92 7.77 15.35 18.66
N ARG A 93 7.83 14.04 18.92
CA ARG A 93 7.19 13.41 20.09
C ARG A 93 7.70 13.98 21.43
N THR A 94 8.87 14.61 21.45
CA THR A 94 9.40 15.30 22.63
C THR A 94 8.90 16.75 22.77
N GLY A 95 8.05 17.23 21.86
CA GLY A 95 7.43 18.56 21.91
C GLY A 95 8.24 19.68 21.26
N LYS A 96 9.36 19.38 20.58
CA LYS A 96 10.10 20.40 19.82
C LYS A 96 9.34 20.70 18.52
N GLU A 97 9.00 21.96 18.28
CA GLU A 97 8.48 22.41 16.99
C GLU A 97 9.59 22.30 15.92
N VAL A 98 9.31 21.53 14.85
CA VAL A 98 10.24 21.30 13.73
C VAL A 98 9.80 22.00 12.44
N ILE A 99 8.49 22.06 12.20
CA ILE A 99 7.92 22.83 11.09
C ILE A 99 6.90 23.80 11.69
N PRO A 100 7.11 25.13 11.49
CA PRO A 100 6.25 26.16 12.11
C PRO A 100 4.79 26.05 11.68
N ILE A 101 3.85 26.43 12.57
CA ILE A 101 2.42 26.51 12.26
C ILE A 101 2.15 27.70 11.33
N SER A 102 2.38 27.51 10.03
CA SER A 102 2.30 28.59 9.03
C SER A 102 1.76 28.15 7.67
N TYR A 103 1.46 26.86 7.50
CA TYR A 103 1.09 26.28 6.20
C TYR A 103 -0.39 25.95 6.12
N GLU A 104 -1.00 26.19 4.95
CA GLU A 104 -2.42 25.90 4.69
C GLU A 104 -2.65 24.42 4.38
N SER A 105 -1.67 23.77 3.74
CA SER A 105 -1.77 22.38 3.33
C SER A 105 -0.38 21.76 3.13
N ARG A 106 -0.32 20.45 3.06
CA ARG A 106 0.89 19.67 2.88
C ARG A 106 0.67 18.41 2.04
N SER A 107 1.76 17.79 1.55
CA SER A 107 1.77 16.44 0.99
C SER A 107 1.83 15.37 2.10
N ILE A 108 1.96 14.12 1.72
CA ILE A 108 2.44 13.05 2.60
C ILE A 108 3.98 13.09 2.64
N TRP A 109 4.57 12.47 3.66
CA TRP A 109 6.00 12.22 3.71
C TRP A 109 6.43 11.24 2.61
N LYS A 110 7.48 11.62 1.88
CA LYS A 110 8.03 10.80 0.82
C LYS A 110 9.54 10.95 0.77
N GLU A 111 10.27 9.82 0.84
CA GLU A 111 11.73 9.81 0.91
C GLU A 111 12.30 10.79 1.96
N GLY A 112 11.62 10.90 3.11
CA GLY A 112 12.02 11.81 4.19
C GLY A 112 11.77 13.30 3.93
N ALA A 113 11.05 13.66 2.87
CA ALA A 113 10.67 15.02 2.52
C ALA A 113 9.16 15.24 2.58
N LEU A 114 8.75 16.46 2.92
CA LEU A 114 7.36 16.91 2.97
C LEU A 114 7.21 18.20 2.18
N ALA A 115 6.32 18.23 1.20
CA ALA A 115 5.92 19.47 0.55
C ALA A 115 4.86 20.20 1.39
N VAL A 116 5.04 21.49 1.64
CA VAL A 116 4.11 22.35 2.34
C VAL A 116 3.73 23.55 1.50
N ARG A 117 2.48 23.98 1.56
CA ARG A 117 1.98 25.12 0.83
C ARG A 117 1.69 26.28 1.77
N GLY A 118 2.37 27.41 1.54
CA GLY A 118 2.17 28.63 2.30
C GLY A 118 0.91 29.42 1.88
N LYS A 119 0.61 30.49 2.62
CA LYS A 119 -0.47 31.44 2.31
C LYS A 119 -0.30 32.15 0.98
N ASP A 120 0.95 32.30 0.51
CA ASP A 120 1.31 32.83 -0.81
C ASP A 120 1.05 31.85 -1.96
N LYS A 121 0.52 30.67 -1.64
CA LYS A 121 0.25 29.54 -2.56
C LYS A 121 1.52 28.91 -3.16
N LYS A 122 2.68 29.28 -2.67
CA LYS A 122 3.95 28.67 -3.05
C LYS A 122 4.22 27.43 -2.21
N ILE A 123 5.02 26.54 -2.79
CA ILE A 123 5.34 25.25 -2.19
C ILE A 123 6.83 25.20 -1.85
N SER A 124 7.12 24.76 -0.64
CA SER A 124 8.48 24.50 -0.14
C SER A 124 8.58 23.08 0.41
N PHE A 125 9.78 22.54 0.48
CA PHE A 125 10.03 21.21 1.02
C PHE A 125 10.79 21.28 2.33
N TYR A 126 10.36 20.46 3.28
CA TYR A 126 11.01 20.25 4.57
C TYR A 126 11.48 18.82 4.74
N LYS A 127 12.59 18.63 5.44
CA LYS A 127 13.02 17.34 5.98
C LYS A 127 12.36 17.09 7.33
N LYS A 128 12.41 15.82 7.82
CA LYS A 128 11.85 15.44 9.13
C LYS A 128 12.49 16.21 10.31
N ASP A 129 13.72 16.68 10.19
CA ASP A 129 14.40 17.49 11.20
C ASP A 129 13.94 18.98 11.24
N GLY A 130 13.05 19.36 10.31
CA GLY A 130 12.54 20.71 10.15
C GLY A 130 13.41 21.62 9.29
N SER A 131 14.50 21.11 8.70
CA SER A 131 15.31 21.89 7.78
C SER A 131 14.63 22.01 6.42
N LEU A 132 14.69 23.22 5.84
CA LEU A 132 14.26 23.46 4.46
C LEU A 132 15.24 22.79 3.48
N ILE A 133 14.70 22.03 2.51
CA ILE A 133 15.50 21.44 1.43
C ILE A 133 15.95 22.52 0.45
N SER A 134 15.07 23.50 0.15
CA SER A 134 15.42 24.64 -0.69
C SER A 134 14.70 25.90 -0.21
N ARG A 135 15.35 27.06 -0.39
CA ARG A 135 14.72 28.37 -0.17
C ARG A 135 13.88 28.84 -1.36
N ALA A 136 14.01 28.17 -2.50
CA ALA A 136 13.17 28.45 -3.66
C ALA A 136 11.72 28.00 -3.36
N ALA A 137 10.78 28.80 -3.84
CA ALA A 137 9.36 28.53 -3.70
C ALA A 137 8.76 28.30 -5.08
N TYR A 138 8.11 27.15 -5.24
CA TYR A 138 7.62 26.65 -6.52
C TYR A 138 6.12 26.82 -6.67
N ASP A 139 5.64 26.89 -7.91
CA ASP A 139 4.20 26.93 -8.22
C ASP A 139 3.56 25.55 -8.08
N GLN A 140 4.30 24.53 -8.50
CA GLN A 140 3.90 23.13 -8.42
C GLN A 140 5.13 22.24 -8.20
N VAL A 141 4.95 21.11 -7.54
CA VAL A 141 5.99 20.12 -7.28
C VAL A 141 5.42 18.72 -7.37
N SER A 142 6.26 17.73 -7.70
CA SER A 142 5.97 16.33 -7.42
C SER A 142 6.47 15.95 -6.01
N ASP A 143 6.10 14.77 -5.55
CA ASP A 143 6.82 14.12 -4.46
C ASP A 143 8.26 13.79 -4.90
N PHE A 144 9.14 13.52 -3.93
CA PHE A 144 10.45 12.98 -4.24
C PHE A 144 10.33 11.53 -4.71
N GLU A 145 11.05 11.22 -5.78
CA GLU A 145 11.25 9.86 -6.30
C GLU A 145 12.70 9.70 -6.75
N ASN A 146 13.34 8.63 -6.30
CA ASN A 146 14.76 8.36 -6.57
C ASN A 146 15.67 9.56 -6.23
N GLY A 147 15.39 10.23 -5.10
CA GLY A 147 16.15 11.37 -4.59
C GLY A 147 15.89 12.71 -5.27
N MET A 148 14.95 12.78 -6.22
CA MET A 148 14.64 13.99 -6.99
C MET A 148 13.14 14.28 -7.03
N ALA A 149 12.76 15.56 -6.86
CA ALA A 149 11.41 16.05 -7.12
C ALA A 149 11.38 16.90 -8.40
N ILE A 150 10.34 16.75 -9.21
CA ILE A 150 10.08 17.67 -10.31
C ILE A 150 9.50 18.95 -9.70
N VAL A 151 10.05 20.09 -10.08
CA VAL A 151 9.59 21.42 -9.65
C VAL A 151 9.18 22.26 -10.86
N LYS A 152 8.15 23.09 -10.68
CA LYS A 152 7.66 23.98 -11.73
C LYS A 152 7.68 25.43 -11.26
N GLN A 153 8.19 26.30 -12.12
CA GLN A 153 8.16 27.74 -11.92
C GLN A 153 7.70 28.42 -13.21
N GLY A 154 6.57 29.11 -13.14
CA GLY A 154 5.92 29.62 -14.35
C GLY A 154 5.52 28.52 -15.31
N ALA A 155 6.03 28.58 -16.54
CA ALA A 155 5.74 27.60 -17.60
C ALA A 155 6.77 26.46 -17.71
N THR A 156 7.85 26.49 -16.92
CA THR A 156 9.00 25.59 -17.07
C THR A 156 9.17 24.66 -15.88
N TYR A 157 9.75 23.51 -16.17
CA TYR A 157 10.05 22.46 -15.22
C TYR A 157 11.55 22.35 -14.95
N GLY A 158 11.88 21.95 -13.76
CA GLY A 158 13.23 21.64 -13.30
C GLY A 158 13.18 20.55 -12.24
N TYR A 159 14.26 20.39 -11.50
CA TYR A 159 14.34 19.37 -10.46
C TYR A 159 14.99 19.91 -9.20
N LEU A 160 14.63 19.33 -8.08
CA LEU A 160 15.22 19.58 -6.77
C LEU A 160 15.63 18.24 -6.17
N SER A 161 16.89 18.14 -5.74
CA SER A 161 17.38 16.96 -5.02
C SER A 161 17.14 17.08 -3.51
N LEU A 162 17.15 15.94 -2.79
CA LEU A 162 17.01 15.89 -1.33
C LEU A 162 18.11 16.66 -0.57
N ASP A 163 19.30 16.87 -1.17
CA ASP A 163 20.37 17.69 -0.61
C ASP A 163 20.24 19.19 -0.95
N GLY A 164 19.16 19.58 -1.62
CA GLY A 164 18.84 20.97 -1.94
C GLY A 164 19.49 21.52 -3.20
N LYS A 165 20.14 20.68 -4.01
CA LYS A 165 20.65 21.09 -5.31
C LYS A 165 19.52 21.19 -6.33
N GLU A 166 19.53 22.25 -7.11
CA GLU A 166 18.49 22.54 -8.10
C GLU A 166 19.03 22.38 -9.52
N VAL A 167 18.31 21.62 -10.34
CA VAL A 167 18.36 21.74 -11.79
C VAL A 167 17.31 22.76 -12.19
N LYS A 168 17.74 23.96 -12.58
CA LYS A 168 16.87 25.12 -12.81
C LYS A 168 15.72 24.82 -13.74
N PRO A 169 14.51 25.37 -13.45
CA PRO A 169 13.34 25.22 -14.30
C PRO A 169 13.53 25.90 -15.66
N VAL A 170 13.92 25.13 -16.67
CA VAL A 170 14.15 25.60 -18.06
C VAL A 170 13.47 24.69 -19.09
N TYR A 171 13.01 23.50 -18.68
CA TYR A 171 12.44 22.52 -19.59
C TYR A 171 10.94 22.75 -19.83
N GLN A 172 10.48 22.44 -21.05
CA GLN A 172 9.06 22.50 -21.41
C GLN A 172 8.26 21.34 -20.77
N GLU A 173 8.89 20.17 -20.67
CA GLU A 173 8.37 18.98 -20.01
C GLU A 173 9.54 18.25 -19.33
N ALA A 174 9.24 17.50 -18.25
CA ALA A 174 10.20 16.75 -17.47
C ALA A 174 9.60 15.42 -17.03
N ARG A 175 10.37 14.35 -17.08
CA ARG A 175 10.02 13.00 -16.60
C ARG A 175 10.71 12.75 -15.27
N PHE A 176 10.23 11.75 -14.51
CA PHE A 176 10.90 11.34 -13.27
C PHE A 176 12.28 10.76 -13.55
N PHE A 177 13.18 10.96 -12.60
CA PHE A 177 14.47 10.28 -12.61
C PHE A 177 14.27 8.78 -12.36
N GLU A 178 14.96 7.97 -13.16
CA GLU A 178 15.11 6.55 -12.94
C GLU A 178 16.55 6.19 -13.24
N ASP A 179 17.17 5.38 -12.38
CA ASP A 179 18.58 5.03 -12.50
C ASP A 179 19.54 6.24 -12.65
N GLY A 180 19.18 7.39 -12.05
CA GLY A 180 19.99 8.63 -12.10
C GLY A 180 19.89 9.42 -13.42
N LEU A 181 18.94 9.07 -14.30
CA LEU A 181 18.70 9.73 -15.59
C LEU A 181 17.24 10.14 -15.74
N ALA A 182 17.00 11.28 -16.40
CA ALA A 182 15.65 11.74 -16.72
C ALA A 182 15.53 12.25 -18.15
N ALA A 183 14.40 11.98 -18.79
CA ALA A 183 14.09 12.58 -20.07
C ALA A 183 13.48 13.98 -19.86
N VAL A 184 13.98 14.96 -20.62
CA VAL A 184 13.53 16.36 -20.58
C VAL A 184 13.28 16.89 -21.99
N LYS A 185 12.31 17.80 -22.11
CA LYS A 185 11.95 18.41 -23.38
C LYS A 185 12.41 19.86 -23.44
N GLU A 186 13.22 20.17 -24.43
CA GLU A 186 13.64 21.52 -24.73
C GLU A 186 13.45 21.81 -26.23
N LYS A 187 12.94 23.00 -26.57
CA LYS A 187 12.65 23.43 -27.95
C LYS A 187 11.86 22.37 -28.76
N GLY A 188 10.89 21.74 -28.10
CA GLY A 188 10.02 20.73 -28.71
C GLY A 188 10.62 19.37 -28.95
N ARG A 189 11.84 19.11 -28.45
CA ARG A 189 12.56 17.85 -28.59
C ARG A 189 12.97 17.28 -27.24
N TRP A 190 13.02 15.96 -27.15
CA TRP A 190 13.43 15.23 -25.98
C TRP A 190 14.93 14.95 -26.00
N GLY A 191 15.56 15.13 -24.86
CA GLY A 191 16.91 14.73 -24.52
C GLY A 191 16.94 14.00 -23.20
N VAL A 192 18.13 13.61 -22.74
CA VAL A 192 18.34 12.92 -21.45
C VAL A 192 19.39 13.69 -20.66
N ILE A 193 19.13 13.88 -19.38
CA ILE A 193 20.03 14.53 -18.43
C ILE A 193 20.38 13.61 -17.26
N ASP A 194 21.53 13.85 -16.63
CA ASP A 194 21.88 13.29 -15.33
C ASP A 194 21.31 14.16 -14.18
N MET A 195 21.45 13.69 -12.93
CA MET A 195 20.97 14.38 -11.73
C MET A 195 21.59 15.79 -11.52
N THR A 196 22.65 16.14 -12.23
CA THR A 196 23.26 17.49 -12.21
C THR A 196 22.67 18.41 -13.27
N GLY A 197 21.80 17.91 -14.13
CA GLY A 197 21.22 18.63 -15.26
C GLY A 197 22.12 18.66 -16.51
N ARG A 198 23.23 17.90 -16.52
CA ARG A 198 24.09 17.76 -17.68
C ARG A 198 23.45 16.82 -18.69
N TYR A 199 23.42 17.20 -19.96
CA TYR A 199 22.96 16.36 -21.04
C TYR A 199 23.85 15.13 -21.25
N ILE A 200 23.28 13.97 -21.15
CA ILE A 200 23.81 12.69 -21.67
C ILE A 200 23.44 12.58 -23.15
N VAL A 201 22.19 12.94 -23.48
CA VAL A 201 21.71 13.03 -24.87
C VAL A 201 21.12 14.43 -25.09
N SER A 202 21.66 15.19 -26.06
CA SER A 202 21.08 16.48 -26.46
C SER A 202 19.64 16.31 -26.96
N PRO A 203 18.77 17.34 -26.86
CA PRO A 203 17.38 17.26 -27.33
C PRO A 203 17.25 17.03 -28.82
N ILE A 204 17.19 15.77 -29.27
CA ILE A 204 17.14 15.38 -30.69
C ILE A 204 15.91 14.52 -31.01
N TYR A 205 15.35 13.79 -30.03
CA TYR A 205 14.25 12.86 -30.27
C TYR A 205 12.91 13.58 -30.33
N LYS A 206 11.99 13.01 -31.13
CA LYS A 206 10.61 13.50 -31.25
C LYS A 206 9.78 13.12 -30.03
N ASP A 207 10.05 11.97 -29.45
CA ASP A 207 9.36 11.43 -28.29
C ASP A 207 10.26 10.43 -27.54
N THR A 208 9.90 10.11 -26.28
CA THR A 208 10.58 9.10 -25.45
C THR A 208 9.59 8.28 -24.65
N GLY A 209 10.01 7.13 -24.16
CA GLY A 209 9.36 6.43 -23.06
C GLY A 209 9.32 7.29 -21.78
N ALA A 210 8.62 6.82 -20.77
CA ALA A 210 8.43 7.57 -19.54
C ALA A 210 9.71 7.64 -18.69
N ALA A 211 10.50 6.56 -18.64
CA ALA A 211 11.71 6.43 -17.85
C ALA A 211 12.62 5.34 -18.40
N PHE A 212 13.85 5.29 -17.93
CA PHE A 212 14.72 4.13 -18.11
C PHE A 212 14.14 2.93 -17.35
N GLN A 213 14.18 1.77 -18.00
CA GLN A 213 13.91 0.51 -17.33
C GLN A 213 14.88 -0.55 -17.85
N GLU A 214 15.45 -1.31 -16.93
CA GLU A 214 16.50 -2.28 -17.25
C GLU A 214 17.63 -1.67 -18.09
N GLY A 215 17.99 -0.41 -17.79
CA GLY A 215 19.04 0.34 -18.47
C GLY A 215 18.70 0.77 -19.89
N ARG A 216 17.45 0.73 -20.32
CA ARG A 216 16.98 1.11 -21.66
C ARG A 216 15.90 2.17 -21.62
N LEU A 217 15.96 3.13 -22.53
CA LEU A 217 14.92 4.14 -22.76
C LEU A 217 14.43 4.04 -24.20
N ALA A 218 13.13 3.87 -24.39
CA ALA A 218 12.52 3.95 -25.71
C ALA A 218 12.63 5.38 -26.26
N VAL A 219 13.06 5.52 -27.52
CA VAL A 219 13.22 6.82 -28.20
C VAL A 219 12.60 6.78 -29.58
N LYS A 220 11.98 7.90 -29.99
CA LYS A 220 11.36 8.07 -31.30
C LYS A 220 12.12 9.09 -32.13
N ASN A 221 12.56 8.71 -33.29
CA ASN A 221 13.27 9.63 -34.19
C ASN A 221 12.31 10.54 -34.98
N GLN A 222 12.88 11.44 -35.78
CA GLN A 222 12.11 12.37 -36.62
C GLN A 222 11.29 11.70 -37.73
N LYS A 223 11.62 10.46 -38.10
CA LYS A 223 10.88 9.64 -39.07
C LYS A 223 9.73 8.87 -38.44
N ASN A 224 9.40 9.12 -37.17
CA ASN A 224 8.38 8.42 -36.38
C ASN A 224 8.69 6.95 -36.10
N LEU A 225 9.94 6.54 -36.16
CA LEU A 225 10.36 5.19 -35.84
C LEU A 225 10.91 5.15 -34.41
N TRP A 226 10.62 4.05 -33.72
CA TRP A 226 11.04 3.78 -32.36
C TRP A 226 12.25 2.85 -32.32
N GLY A 227 13.10 3.07 -31.34
CA GLY A 227 14.22 2.24 -30.95
C GLY A 227 14.53 2.44 -29.48
N TYR A 228 15.71 2.03 -29.03
CA TYR A 228 16.13 2.18 -27.65
C TYR A 228 17.58 2.67 -27.54
N ILE A 229 17.82 3.51 -26.52
CA ILE A 229 19.16 3.94 -26.11
C ILE A 229 19.51 3.30 -24.77
N ASP A 230 20.83 3.17 -24.50
CA ASP A 230 21.37 2.83 -23.20
C ASP A 230 21.56 4.07 -22.31
N ARG A 231 22.12 3.85 -21.12
CA ARG A 231 22.37 4.91 -20.12
C ARG A 231 23.44 5.91 -20.57
N GLU A 232 24.32 5.54 -21.46
CA GLU A 232 25.36 6.39 -22.08
C GLU A 232 24.81 7.18 -23.28
N GLY A 233 23.54 6.93 -23.66
CA GLY A 233 22.86 7.59 -24.78
C GLY A 233 23.18 6.98 -26.14
N LYS A 234 23.80 5.79 -26.17
CA LYS A 234 24.08 5.06 -27.41
C LYS A 234 22.82 4.35 -27.88
N GLU A 235 22.50 4.46 -29.17
CA GLU A 235 21.44 3.68 -29.78
C GLU A 235 21.84 2.19 -29.85
N ILE A 236 21.35 1.40 -28.89
CA ILE A 236 21.57 -0.05 -28.87
C ILE A 236 20.64 -0.73 -29.87
N ILE A 237 19.39 -0.24 -29.93
CA ILE A 237 18.39 -0.68 -30.88
C ILE A 237 18.03 0.52 -31.73
N PRO A 238 18.60 0.64 -32.95
CA PRO A 238 18.35 1.78 -33.82
C PRO A 238 16.86 1.97 -34.12
N PRO A 239 16.36 3.22 -34.19
CA PRO A 239 14.94 3.46 -34.48
C PRO A 239 14.52 2.93 -35.84
N ALA A 240 13.89 1.75 -35.85
CA ALA A 240 13.42 1.01 -37.03
C ALA A 240 11.97 0.53 -36.92
N TYR A 241 11.38 0.54 -35.72
CA TYR A 241 10.08 -0.07 -35.45
C TYR A 241 8.95 0.96 -35.45
N LYS A 242 7.75 0.58 -35.92
CA LYS A 242 6.56 1.45 -35.91
C LYS A 242 6.03 1.73 -34.50
N ALA A 243 6.18 0.77 -33.62
CA ALA A 243 5.92 0.89 -32.20
C ALA A 243 6.81 -0.09 -31.43
N VAL A 244 7.03 0.19 -30.16
CA VAL A 244 7.75 -0.69 -29.23
C VAL A 244 7.04 -0.61 -27.87
N SER A 245 7.29 -1.59 -27.01
CA SER A 245 6.93 -1.41 -25.59
C SER A 245 7.66 -0.22 -25.02
N PRO A 246 7.02 0.56 -24.14
CA PRO A 246 7.64 1.74 -23.53
C PRO A 246 8.85 1.39 -22.66
N ALA A 247 8.94 0.12 -22.23
CA ALA A 247 9.94 -0.39 -21.31
C ALA A 247 10.27 -1.85 -21.60
N PHE A 248 11.47 -2.27 -21.21
CA PHE A 248 11.83 -3.68 -21.05
C PHE A 248 11.22 -4.24 -19.76
N SER A 249 10.97 -5.52 -19.75
CA SER A 249 10.55 -6.26 -18.58
C SER A 249 11.13 -7.67 -18.66
N GLU A 250 11.83 -8.09 -17.61
CA GLU A 250 12.54 -9.38 -17.55
C GLU A 250 13.49 -9.62 -18.73
N GLY A 251 14.14 -8.56 -19.21
CA GLY A 251 15.09 -8.62 -20.32
C GLY A 251 14.46 -8.57 -21.71
N TYR A 252 13.14 -8.39 -21.85
CA TYR A 252 12.45 -8.42 -23.13
C TYR A 252 11.55 -7.21 -23.37
N ALA A 253 11.40 -6.88 -24.65
CA ALA A 253 10.51 -5.81 -25.11
C ALA A 253 9.72 -6.25 -26.34
N ALA A 254 8.50 -5.73 -26.47
CA ALA A 254 7.70 -5.97 -27.66
C ALA A 254 8.02 -4.95 -28.76
N ILE A 255 8.03 -5.40 -30.01
CA ILE A 255 8.25 -4.58 -31.21
C ILE A 255 7.15 -4.80 -32.23
N LEU A 256 6.70 -3.73 -32.88
CA LEU A 256 5.77 -3.79 -34.02
C LEU A 256 6.55 -3.69 -35.33
N GLY A 257 6.54 -4.78 -36.09
CA GLY A 257 7.18 -4.85 -37.37
C GLY A 257 6.35 -4.24 -38.52
N ASP A 258 6.90 -4.29 -39.74
CA ASP A 258 6.21 -3.81 -40.97
C ASP A 258 4.96 -4.63 -41.32
N SER A 259 4.91 -5.89 -40.94
CA SER A 259 3.76 -6.78 -41.07
C SER A 259 2.53 -6.37 -40.23
N LYS A 260 2.64 -5.34 -39.42
CA LYS A 260 1.65 -4.94 -38.41
C LYS A 260 1.41 -6.01 -37.32
N LEU A 261 2.35 -6.93 -37.19
CA LEU A 261 2.36 -7.93 -36.13
C LEU A 261 3.45 -7.59 -35.10
N TRP A 262 3.23 -8.01 -33.85
CA TRP A 262 4.14 -7.85 -32.75
C TRP A 262 5.05 -9.08 -32.62
N GLY A 263 6.29 -8.82 -32.25
CA GLY A 263 7.29 -9.81 -31.87
C GLY A 263 8.03 -9.36 -30.61
N PHE A 264 9.11 -10.06 -30.24
CA PHE A 264 9.91 -9.74 -29.07
C PHE A 264 11.38 -9.58 -29.41
N ILE A 265 12.05 -8.74 -28.66
CA ILE A 265 13.50 -8.54 -28.69
C ILE A 265 14.06 -8.63 -27.28
N ASP A 266 15.34 -9.00 -27.17
CA ASP A 266 16.11 -8.89 -25.93
C ASP A 266 16.74 -7.50 -25.75
N THR A 267 17.45 -7.30 -24.64
CA THR A 267 18.14 -6.04 -24.31
C THR A 267 19.27 -5.65 -25.27
N GLU A 268 19.82 -6.59 -26.03
CA GLU A 268 20.82 -6.38 -27.07
C GLU A 268 20.19 -6.06 -28.45
N GLY A 269 18.86 -6.20 -28.58
CA GLY A 269 18.12 -5.97 -29.82
C GLY A 269 18.02 -7.19 -30.72
N ASN A 270 18.41 -8.39 -30.24
CA ASN A 270 18.18 -9.62 -30.99
C ASN A 270 16.69 -9.96 -30.97
N VAL A 271 16.16 -10.33 -32.15
CA VAL A 271 14.77 -10.77 -32.27
C VAL A 271 14.66 -12.18 -31.68
N THR A 272 14.03 -12.28 -30.51
CA THR A 272 13.78 -13.56 -29.83
C THR A 272 12.51 -14.21 -30.34
N ALA A 273 11.49 -13.41 -30.66
CA ALA A 273 10.29 -13.88 -31.39
C ALA A 273 10.03 -13.01 -32.61
N LYS A 274 9.96 -13.60 -33.78
CA LYS A 274 9.59 -12.89 -35.02
C LYS A 274 8.16 -12.33 -34.88
N PRO A 275 7.86 -11.19 -35.54
CA PRO A 275 6.52 -10.60 -35.52
C PRO A 275 5.44 -11.61 -35.99
N GLN A 276 4.59 -12.04 -35.05
CA GLN A 276 3.54 -13.06 -35.26
C GLN A 276 2.25 -12.80 -34.49
N PHE A 277 2.28 -11.95 -33.46
CA PHE A 277 1.13 -11.68 -32.59
C PHE A 277 0.33 -10.49 -33.09
N LYS A 278 -1.01 -10.57 -33.03
CA LYS A 278 -1.90 -9.42 -33.31
C LYS A 278 -1.74 -8.28 -32.31
N ALA A 279 -1.49 -8.62 -31.03
CA ALA A 279 -1.20 -7.69 -29.96
C ALA A 279 -0.34 -8.36 -28.88
N VAL A 280 0.38 -7.53 -28.11
CA VAL A 280 0.97 -7.88 -26.82
C VAL A 280 0.10 -7.21 -25.76
N LEU A 281 -0.47 -8.00 -24.86
CA LEU A 281 -1.49 -7.57 -23.90
C LEU A 281 -0.88 -7.21 -22.55
N THR A 282 0.24 -7.87 -22.18
CA THR A 282 0.96 -7.60 -20.94
C THR A 282 2.47 -7.59 -21.19
N PRO A 283 3.27 -6.87 -20.37
CA PRO A 283 4.71 -7.07 -20.34
C PRO A 283 5.05 -8.49 -19.88
N PHE A 284 6.31 -8.89 -20.01
CA PHE A 284 6.79 -10.12 -19.39
C PHE A 284 6.71 -10.03 -17.87
N SER A 285 6.25 -11.08 -17.27
CA SER A 285 6.25 -11.26 -15.84
C SER A 285 6.29 -12.74 -15.51
N GLU A 286 7.24 -13.14 -14.69
CA GLU A 286 7.50 -14.53 -14.34
C GLU A 286 7.70 -15.44 -15.57
N GLY A 287 8.35 -14.89 -16.61
CA GLY A 287 8.71 -15.59 -17.84
C GLY A 287 7.60 -15.66 -18.90
N LEU A 288 6.46 -15.01 -18.69
CA LEU A 288 5.30 -15.05 -19.58
C LEU A 288 4.77 -13.65 -19.92
N SER A 289 4.31 -13.47 -21.15
CA SER A 289 3.63 -12.25 -21.63
C SER A 289 2.28 -12.61 -22.23
N GLY A 290 1.23 -11.90 -21.85
CA GLY A 290 -0.09 -12.03 -22.49
C GLY A 290 -0.04 -11.54 -23.92
N VAL A 291 -0.54 -12.34 -24.86
CA VAL A 291 -0.55 -12.05 -26.29
C VAL A 291 -1.89 -12.35 -26.93
N LYS A 292 -2.20 -11.66 -28.03
CA LYS A 292 -3.31 -11.98 -28.90
C LYS A 292 -2.79 -12.65 -30.17
N THR A 293 -3.15 -13.90 -30.37
CA THR A 293 -2.84 -14.69 -31.57
C THR A 293 -3.98 -14.60 -32.60
N ILE A 294 -3.88 -15.36 -33.69
CA ILE A 294 -4.99 -15.53 -34.64
C ILE A 294 -6.14 -16.33 -34.00
N ASP A 295 -5.82 -17.25 -33.08
CA ASP A 295 -6.74 -18.21 -32.50
C ASP A 295 -7.38 -17.72 -31.18
N GLY A 296 -6.95 -16.57 -30.65
CA GLY A 296 -7.45 -16.00 -29.39
C GLY A 296 -6.33 -15.41 -28.51
N ASN A 297 -6.66 -15.15 -27.26
CA ASN A 297 -5.71 -14.68 -26.28
C ASN A 297 -4.98 -15.85 -25.60
N GLY A 298 -3.75 -15.63 -25.17
CA GLY A 298 -2.93 -16.62 -24.50
C GLY A 298 -1.66 -16.02 -23.91
N TYR A 299 -0.83 -16.85 -23.32
CA TYR A 299 0.46 -16.43 -22.79
C TYR A 299 1.59 -17.05 -23.61
N ALA A 300 2.58 -16.23 -23.95
CA ALA A 300 3.74 -16.60 -24.75
C ALA A 300 5.03 -16.48 -23.92
N ARG A 301 6.01 -17.33 -24.26
CA ARG A 301 7.39 -17.24 -23.78
C ARG A 301 8.20 -16.24 -24.61
N PRO A 302 9.39 -15.85 -24.15
CA PRO A 302 10.25 -14.90 -24.88
C PRO A 302 10.63 -15.34 -26.30
N ASP A 303 10.70 -16.63 -26.57
CA ASP A 303 10.98 -17.20 -27.90
C ASP A 303 9.76 -17.19 -28.84
N GLY A 304 8.62 -16.67 -28.36
CA GLY A 304 7.36 -16.60 -29.12
C GLY A 304 6.53 -17.88 -29.13
N THR A 305 6.96 -18.92 -28.41
CA THR A 305 6.14 -20.13 -28.24
C THR A 305 4.98 -19.84 -27.30
N ILE A 306 3.78 -20.31 -27.66
CA ILE A 306 2.60 -20.20 -26.78
C ILE A 306 2.75 -21.20 -25.66
N ALA A 307 2.73 -20.69 -24.41
CA ALA A 307 2.74 -21.53 -23.22
C ALA A 307 1.39 -22.24 -23.04
N PHE A 308 0.30 -21.48 -23.16
CA PHE A 308 -1.08 -21.97 -23.15
C PHE A 308 -2.02 -20.89 -23.68
N MET A 309 -3.18 -21.31 -24.17
CA MET A 309 -4.27 -20.39 -24.54
C MET A 309 -5.10 -20.05 -23.31
N ALA A 310 -5.53 -18.81 -23.21
CA ALA A 310 -6.34 -18.27 -22.11
C ALA A 310 -7.40 -17.36 -22.72
N ASP A 311 -8.52 -17.96 -23.10
CA ASP A 311 -9.59 -17.29 -23.86
C ASP A 311 -10.48 -16.44 -22.94
N TYR A 312 -9.86 -15.39 -22.39
CA TYR A 312 -10.49 -14.35 -21.59
C TYR A 312 -10.37 -13.01 -22.31
N ASP A 313 -11.29 -12.08 -22.06
CA ASP A 313 -11.29 -10.76 -22.71
C ASP A 313 -10.08 -9.92 -22.31
N GLN A 314 -9.65 -10.04 -21.06
CA GLN A 314 -8.48 -9.32 -20.52
C GLN A 314 -7.54 -10.30 -19.79
N LEU A 315 -6.25 -10.15 -20.07
CA LEU A 315 -5.16 -10.86 -19.42
C LEU A 315 -4.29 -9.85 -18.64
N PHE A 316 -3.85 -10.25 -17.45
CA PHE A 316 -2.96 -9.45 -16.60
C PHE A 316 -1.62 -10.17 -16.43
N PRO A 317 -0.54 -9.44 -16.04
CA PRO A 317 0.75 -10.05 -15.76
C PRO A 317 0.66 -11.06 -14.62
N PHE A 318 1.52 -12.06 -14.63
CA PHE A 318 1.70 -12.97 -13.49
C PHE A 318 2.29 -12.21 -12.30
N LYS A 319 1.81 -12.55 -11.10
CA LYS A 319 2.36 -12.08 -9.84
C LYS A 319 2.22 -13.19 -8.80
N ASP A 320 3.34 -13.55 -8.19
CA ASP A 320 3.39 -14.62 -7.19
C ASP A 320 2.74 -15.93 -7.70
N GLY A 321 3.00 -16.28 -8.96
CA GLY A 321 2.51 -17.51 -9.61
C GLY A 321 1.09 -17.47 -10.15
N LEU A 322 0.33 -16.39 -9.97
CA LEU A 322 -1.04 -16.23 -10.44
C LEU A 322 -1.18 -15.03 -11.38
N ALA A 323 -2.01 -15.18 -12.41
CA ALA A 323 -2.46 -14.07 -13.26
C ALA A 323 -3.96 -13.84 -13.10
N GLU A 324 -4.34 -12.57 -12.94
CA GLU A 324 -5.73 -12.16 -13.02
C GLU A 324 -6.20 -12.28 -14.47
N VAL A 325 -7.42 -12.75 -14.66
CA VAL A 325 -8.12 -12.77 -15.95
C VAL A 325 -9.52 -12.23 -15.78
N ARG A 326 -10.06 -11.60 -16.84
CA ARG A 326 -11.42 -11.04 -16.78
C ARG A 326 -12.22 -11.43 -18.01
N GLU A 327 -13.52 -11.65 -17.78
CA GLU A 327 -14.56 -11.80 -18.81
C GLU A 327 -15.53 -10.63 -18.71
N GLY A 328 -15.99 -10.10 -19.86
CA GLY A 328 -16.98 -9.03 -19.95
C GLY A 328 -16.47 -7.85 -20.77
N GLU A 329 -17.38 -7.17 -21.45
CA GLU A 329 -17.06 -5.97 -22.24
C GLU A 329 -16.83 -4.77 -21.32
N VAL A 330 -15.71 -4.10 -21.53
CA VAL A 330 -15.53 -2.72 -21.06
C VAL A 330 -16.29 -1.85 -22.04
N GLU A 331 -17.48 -1.33 -21.68
CA GLU A 331 -18.05 -0.20 -22.41
C GLU A 331 -17.10 0.99 -22.31
N THR A 332 -16.24 1.13 -23.30
CA THR A 332 -15.47 2.35 -23.50
C THR A 332 -16.44 3.44 -23.97
N ARG A 333 -17.04 4.18 -23.03
CA ARG A 333 -17.57 5.50 -23.40
C ARG A 333 -16.40 6.33 -23.91
N ALA A 334 -16.52 6.76 -25.16
CA ALA A 334 -15.58 7.69 -25.78
C ALA A 334 -15.47 8.94 -24.90
N VAL A 335 -14.41 9.01 -24.09
CA VAL A 335 -14.03 10.23 -23.40
C VAL A 335 -13.55 11.18 -24.48
N ARG A 336 -14.24 12.31 -24.65
CA ARG A 336 -13.79 13.40 -25.53
C ARG A 336 -12.33 13.66 -25.25
N SER A 337 -11.52 13.66 -26.29
CA SER A 337 -10.10 13.95 -26.25
C SER A 337 -9.85 15.22 -25.43
N LEU A 338 -9.30 15.05 -24.24
CA LEU A 338 -8.75 16.17 -23.48
C LEU A 338 -7.41 16.56 -24.12
N PRO A 339 -7.06 17.85 -24.09
CA PRO A 339 -5.80 18.34 -24.64
C PRO A 339 -4.59 17.68 -23.99
N PRO A 340 -3.41 17.71 -24.63
CA PRO A 340 -2.21 17.04 -24.13
C PRO A 340 -1.97 17.44 -22.68
N ILE A 341 -1.73 16.44 -21.85
CA ILE A 341 -1.61 16.55 -20.40
C ILE A 341 -0.52 17.58 -20.08
N SER A 342 -0.92 18.77 -19.70
CA SER A 342 -0.16 19.51 -18.73
C SER A 342 -0.19 18.68 -17.45
N ILE A 343 0.96 18.36 -16.87
CA ILE A 343 1.04 17.82 -15.53
C ILE A 343 0.45 18.89 -14.62
N GLY A 344 -0.88 18.92 -14.56
CA GLY A 344 -1.61 19.69 -13.59
C GLY A 344 -1.51 18.91 -12.30
N ILE A 345 -0.57 19.26 -11.46
CA ILE A 345 -0.57 18.86 -10.07
C ILE A 345 -1.71 19.66 -9.45
N GLY A 346 -2.92 19.19 -9.72
CA GLY A 346 -4.11 19.66 -9.03
C GLY A 346 -4.08 19.10 -7.63
N TRP A 347 -4.27 19.94 -6.64
CA TRP A 347 -4.48 19.57 -5.26
C TRP A 347 -5.87 18.92 -5.10
N GLY A 348 -6.03 17.75 -5.68
CA GLY A 348 -7.13 16.84 -5.47
C GLY A 348 -6.51 15.49 -5.16
N TRP A 349 -6.51 15.12 -3.91
CA TRP A 349 -5.84 13.95 -3.33
C TRP A 349 -6.33 12.60 -3.86
N GLY A 350 -7.34 12.59 -4.75
CA GLY A 350 -7.94 11.38 -5.30
C GLY A 350 -7.22 10.76 -6.50
N ASP A 351 -6.55 11.54 -7.32
CA ASP A 351 -6.16 11.11 -8.66
C ASP A 351 -4.71 10.58 -8.77
N TRP A 352 -3.86 10.87 -7.79
CA TRP A 352 -2.44 10.48 -7.84
C TRP A 352 -2.16 9.06 -7.34
N LEU A 353 -3.00 8.53 -6.47
CA LEU A 353 -2.80 7.24 -5.82
C LEU A 353 -3.27 6.05 -6.65
N ALA A 354 -4.18 6.26 -7.61
CA ALA A 354 -4.59 5.22 -8.56
C ALA A 354 -3.44 4.74 -9.47
N PHE A 355 -2.40 5.56 -9.67
CA PHE A 355 -1.25 5.20 -10.50
C PHE A 355 -0.19 4.37 -9.78
N ARG A 356 -0.22 4.32 -8.45
CA ARG A 356 0.87 3.74 -7.66
C ARG A 356 0.69 2.28 -7.26
N HIS A 357 -0.54 1.79 -7.25
CA HIS A 357 -0.83 0.39 -6.93
C HIS A 357 -0.92 -0.53 -8.16
N HIS A 358 -0.75 0.01 -9.37
CA HIS A 358 -0.55 -0.79 -10.56
C HIS A 358 0.84 -0.48 -11.14
N PRO A 359 1.85 -1.32 -10.89
CA PRO A 359 3.16 -1.20 -11.57
C PRO A 359 3.03 -1.23 -13.10
N TRP A 360 1.84 -1.53 -13.63
CA TRP A 360 1.57 -1.82 -15.03
C TRP A 360 0.32 -1.11 -15.57
N GLY A 361 0.10 0.16 -15.21
CA GLY A 361 -0.97 0.98 -15.77
C GLY A 361 -0.83 1.34 -17.26
N TRP A 362 -0.37 0.40 -18.09
CA TRP A 362 -0.20 0.57 -19.52
C TRP A 362 -1.22 -0.27 -20.25
N GLY A 363 -2.24 0.37 -20.83
CA GLY A 363 -3.11 -0.27 -21.77
C GLY A 363 -2.36 -0.56 -23.08
N TRP A 364 -2.07 -1.80 -23.35
CA TRP A 364 -1.53 -2.27 -24.62
C TRP A 364 -2.68 -2.45 -25.62
N GLY A 365 -3.06 -1.39 -26.30
CA GLY A 365 -4.08 -1.45 -27.35
C GLY A 365 -3.51 -1.03 -28.69
N ILE A 366 -4.07 -1.58 -29.76
CA ILE A 366 -3.69 -1.31 -31.14
C ILE A 366 -3.66 0.20 -31.40
N GLY A 367 -2.47 0.79 -31.42
CA GLY A 367 -2.20 2.01 -32.14
C GLY A 367 -1.98 3.31 -31.35
N LEU A 368 -2.27 3.41 -30.05
CA LEU A 368 -1.93 4.61 -29.25
C LEU A 368 -1.80 4.25 -27.77
N PRO A 369 -0.86 4.86 -27.01
CA PRO A 369 -0.88 4.74 -25.57
C PRO A 369 -2.18 5.37 -25.05
N ILE A 370 -3.07 4.57 -24.50
CA ILE A 370 -4.26 5.07 -23.83
C ILE A 370 -3.80 5.58 -22.46
N TRP A 371 -3.67 6.88 -22.39
CA TRP A 371 -3.54 7.60 -21.13
C TRP A 371 -4.93 7.69 -20.50
N TYR A 372 -5.12 7.09 -19.34
CA TYR A 372 -6.27 7.38 -18.50
C TYR A 372 -5.97 8.61 -17.64
N PRO A 373 -6.57 9.76 -17.89
CA PRO A 373 -6.70 10.78 -16.86
C PRO A 373 -7.96 10.44 -16.05
N GLY A 374 -7.77 9.98 -14.82
CA GLY A 374 -8.85 9.84 -13.86
C GLY A 374 -9.45 11.20 -13.51
N ARG A 375 -10.62 11.49 -14.01
CA ARG A 375 -11.58 12.39 -13.38
C ARG A 375 -12.85 11.59 -13.21
N TYR A 376 -13.14 11.23 -11.98
CA TYR A 376 -14.48 10.80 -11.59
C TYR A 376 -15.33 12.07 -11.48
N ASP A 377 -16.11 12.36 -12.52
CA ASP A 377 -17.32 13.12 -12.34
C ASP A 377 -18.36 12.15 -11.78
N ASP A 378 -19.12 12.58 -10.75
CA ASP A 378 -20.13 11.82 -10.01
C ASP A 378 -21.36 11.46 -10.87
N GLU A 379 -21.17 10.71 -11.96
CA GLU A 379 -22.27 10.04 -12.63
C GLU A 379 -22.24 8.55 -12.29
N PRO A 380 -23.39 7.93 -11.98
CA PRO A 380 -23.44 6.55 -11.57
C PRO A 380 -22.85 5.66 -12.68
N VAL A 381 -21.78 4.94 -12.36
CA VAL A 381 -21.24 3.89 -13.20
C VAL A 381 -22.34 2.85 -13.42
N THR A 382 -22.94 2.86 -14.59
CA THR A 382 -23.81 1.78 -15.02
C THR A 382 -23.01 0.50 -15.02
N SER A 383 -23.47 -0.48 -14.27
CA SER A 383 -22.90 -1.78 -13.95
C SER A 383 -22.01 -2.36 -15.07
N VAL A 384 -20.70 -2.28 -14.88
CA VAL A 384 -19.74 -3.07 -15.63
C VAL A 384 -19.80 -4.47 -15.03
N THR A 385 -20.34 -5.44 -15.74
CA THR A 385 -20.33 -6.86 -15.35
C THR A 385 -18.99 -7.49 -15.70
N GLU A 386 -17.88 -6.91 -15.22
CA GLU A 386 -16.58 -7.56 -15.29
C GLU A 386 -16.51 -8.71 -14.29
N LYS A 387 -16.34 -9.92 -14.78
CA LYS A 387 -16.11 -11.11 -13.97
C LYS A 387 -14.61 -11.39 -13.91
N ARG A 388 -14.06 -11.34 -12.70
CA ARG A 388 -12.65 -11.59 -12.40
C ARG A 388 -12.43 -13.07 -12.12
N GLY A 389 -11.27 -13.59 -12.56
CA GLY A 389 -10.76 -14.91 -12.20
C GLY A 389 -9.25 -14.89 -12.00
N TYR A 390 -8.69 -16.02 -11.63
CA TYR A 390 -7.25 -16.24 -11.48
C TYR A 390 -6.86 -17.58 -12.11
N ILE A 391 -5.72 -17.58 -12.80
CA ILE A 391 -5.11 -18.78 -13.41
C ILE A 391 -3.65 -18.89 -12.94
N ASP A 392 -3.12 -20.11 -12.91
CA ASP A 392 -1.70 -20.36 -12.66
C ASP A 392 -0.88 -20.35 -13.98
N LYS A 393 0.43 -20.54 -13.87
CA LYS A 393 1.37 -20.55 -15.01
C LYS A 393 1.20 -21.71 -15.99
N THR A 394 0.37 -22.69 -15.67
CA THR A 394 0.00 -23.79 -16.57
C THR A 394 -1.30 -23.52 -17.32
N GLY A 395 -2.00 -22.45 -16.95
CA GLY A 395 -3.33 -22.13 -17.44
C GLY A 395 -4.46 -22.80 -16.64
N LYS A 396 -4.14 -23.48 -15.53
CA LYS A 396 -5.14 -24.05 -14.63
C LYS A 396 -5.91 -22.91 -13.94
N VAL A 397 -7.24 -23.00 -13.96
CA VAL A 397 -8.12 -22.05 -13.27
C VAL A 397 -8.05 -22.29 -11.77
N ILE A 398 -7.61 -21.29 -11.04
CA ILE A 398 -7.54 -21.27 -9.56
C ILE A 398 -8.84 -20.72 -8.98
N ALA A 399 -9.31 -19.60 -9.52
CA ALA A 399 -10.63 -19.04 -9.19
C ALA A 399 -11.34 -18.65 -10.49
N SER A 400 -12.52 -19.26 -10.74
CA SER A 400 -13.24 -19.10 -12.01
C SER A 400 -13.92 -17.72 -12.10
N PRO A 401 -13.85 -17.02 -13.25
CA PRO A 401 -14.67 -15.84 -13.54
C PRO A 401 -16.19 -16.14 -13.53
N ALA A 402 -16.59 -17.41 -13.60
CA ALA A 402 -18.00 -17.81 -13.48
C ALA A 402 -18.61 -17.58 -12.08
N ASN A 403 -17.79 -17.27 -11.06
CA ASN A 403 -18.28 -16.79 -9.79
C ASN A 403 -18.87 -15.38 -9.93
N ASP A 404 -19.84 -15.02 -9.09
CA ASP A 404 -20.43 -13.68 -9.10
C ASP A 404 -19.38 -12.60 -8.80
N ARG A 405 -18.47 -12.91 -7.87
CA ARG A 405 -17.36 -12.06 -7.49
C ARG A 405 -16.15 -12.87 -7.04
N VAL A 406 -15.00 -12.51 -7.56
CA VAL A 406 -13.69 -12.98 -7.10
C VAL A 406 -12.92 -11.77 -6.59
N PHE A 407 -12.46 -11.84 -5.34
CA PHE A 407 -11.72 -10.74 -4.71
C PHE A 407 -10.25 -10.79 -5.11
N SER A 408 -9.46 -9.79 -4.71
CA SER A 408 -8.02 -9.81 -4.96
C SER A 408 -7.37 -11.00 -4.26
N ALA A 409 -6.41 -11.63 -4.94
CA ALA A 409 -5.66 -12.73 -4.35
C ALA A 409 -4.85 -12.26 -3.16
N GLY A 410 -5.05 -12.90 -2.02
CA GLY A 410 -4.25 -12.74 -0.82
C GLY A 410 -2.96 -13.58 -0.87
N ARG A 411 -2.18 -13.53 0.22
CA ARG A 411 -0.95 -14.33 0.35
C ARG A 411 -1.24 -15.83 0.44
N LYS A 412 -2.33 -16.21 1.12
CA LYS A 412 -2.70 -17.63 1.37
C LYS A 412 -3.81 -18.14 0.46
N GLY A 413 -4.60 -17.25 -0.17
CA GLY A 413 -5.69 -17.71 -1.02
C GLY A 413 -6.57 -16.58 -1.55
N ILE A 414 -7.74 -16.94 -2.01
CA ILE A 414 -8.66 -16.05 -2.72
C ILE A 414 -10.07 -16.20 -2.12
N LEU A 415 -10.65 -15.08 -1.70
CA LEU A 415 -12.05 -14.99 -1.34
C LEU A 415 -12.90 -14.90 -2.62
N LEU A 416 -13.95 -15.67 -2.69
CA LEU A 416 -14.89 -15.64 -3.82
C LEU A 416 -16.34 -15.72 -3.33
N SER A 417 -17.27 -15.26 -4.16
CA SER A 417 -18.70 -15.42 -3.89
C SER A 417 -19.43 -15.95 -5.11
N LYS A 418 -20.48 -16.75 -4.83
CA LYS A 418 -21.42 -17.29 -5.82
C LYS A 418 -22.81 -17.35 -5.20
N ASP A 419 -23.82 -16.86 -5.94
CA ASP A 419 -25.22 -16.81 -5.48
C ASP A 419 -25.38 -16.16 -4.09
N GLY A 420 -24.61 -15.09 -3.84
CA GLY A 420 -24.61 -14.37 -2.57
C GLY A 420 -23.98 -15.12 -1.39
N ARG A 421 -23.31 -16.24 -1.64
CA ARG A 421 -22.57 -17.01 -0.64
C ARG A 421 -21.07 -16.91 -0.89
N TYR A 422 -20.28 -17.01 0.16
CA TYR A 422 -18.82 -16.82 0.16
C TYR A 422 -18.11 -18.16 0.31
N GLY A 423 -16.92 -18.25 -0.28
CA GLY A 423 -16.00 -19.38 -0.18
C GLY A 423 -14.55 -18.89 -0.23
N TRP A 424 -13.63 -19.79 0.11
CA TRP A 424 -12.19 -19.57 0.10
C TRP A 424 -11.49 -20.69 -0.63
N VAL A 425 -10.63 -20.34 -1.57
CA VAL A 425 -9.72 -21.26 -2.25
C VAL A 425 -8.27 -20.90 -1.92
N ASP A 426 -7.42 -21.91 -1.75
CA ASP A 426 -5.98 -21.70 -1.64
C ASP A 426 -5.37 -21.24 -2.98
N ARG A 427 -4.07 -21.04 -3.02
CA ARG A 427 -3.38 -20.60 -4.23
C ARG A 427 -3.20 -21.70 -5.28
N GLU A 428 -3.44 -22.95 -4.92
CA GLU A 428 -3.44 -24.14 -5.77
C GLU A 428 -4.84 -24.44 -6.36
N GLY A 429 -5.88 -23.71 -5.90
CA GLY A 429 -7.26 -23.85 -6.36
C GLY A 429 -8.05 -24.92 -5.59
N THR A 430 -7.58 -25.33 -4.41
CA THR A 430 -8.31 -26.22 -3.52
C THR A 430 -9.32 -25.40 -2.71
N TYR A 431 -10.57 -25.84 -2.71
CA TYR A 431 -11.59 -25.23 -1.85
C TYR A 431 -11.37 -25.62 -0.38
N ILE A 432 -10.84 -24.70 0.39
CA ILE A 432 -10.72 -24.81 1.84
C ILE A 432 -12.09 -24.55 2.51
N ALA A 433 -12.82 -23.56 2.00
CA ALA A 433 -14.21 -23.30 2.39
C ALA A 433 -15.07 -23.18 1.11
N HIS A 434 -16.03 -24.09 0.93
CA HIS A 434 -16.96 -24.04 -0.20
C HIS A 434 -17.87 -22.81 -0.12
N THR A 435 -18.45 -22.39 -1.27
CA THR A 435 -19.35 -21.23 -1.38
C THR A 435 -20.73 -21.49 -0.76
N ILE A 436 -20.76 -21.74 0.54
CA ILE A 436 -21.97 -22.02 1.32
C ILE A 436 -22.24 -21.00 2.43
N TYR A 437 -21.26 -20.18 2.77
CA TYR A 437 -21.32 -19.25 3.89
C TYR A 437 -22.02 -17.95 3.51
N THR A 438 -22.85 -17.39 4.38
CA THR A 438 -23.51 -16.10 4.18
C THR A 438 -22.60 -14.91 4.53
N GLY A 439 -21.42 -15.16 5.08
CA GLY A 439 -20.34 -14.23 5.34
C GLY A 439 -19.05 -15.00 5.59
N LEU A 440 -17.92 -14.47 5.11
CA LEU A 440 -16.61 -15.08 5.28
C LEU A 440 -15.56 -13.95 5.35
N LEU A 441 -14.80 -13.93 6.43
CA LEU A 441 -13.75 -12.94 6.68
C LEU A 441 -12.44 -13.70 6.91
N PRO A 442 -11.51 -13.66 5.95
CA PRO A 442 -10.20 -14.27 6.11
C PRO A 442 -9.32 -13.44 7.05
N ASP A 443 -8.67 -14.10 7.99
CA ASP A 443 -7.59 -13.60 8.83
C ASP A 443 -6.33 -14.39 8.49
N GLU A 444 -5.58 -13.90 7.48
CA GLU A 444 -4.40 -14.59 6.96
C GLU A 444 -3.23 -14.58 7.93
N GLU A 445 -3.17 -13.61 8.85
CA GLU A 445 -2.13 -13.52 9.88
C GLU A 445 -2.26 -14.66 10.87
N ASP A 446 -3.46 -14.86 11.40
CA ASP A 446 -3.75 -15.94 12.36
C ASP A 446 -4.06 -17.28 11.66
N GLY A 447 -4.24 -17.29 10.34
CA GLY A 447 -4.49 -18.50 9.55
C GLY A 447 -5.89 -19.09 9.72
N VAL A 448 -6.90 -18.25 9.93
CA VAL A 448 -8.27 -18.67 10.18
C VAL A 448 -9.28 -17.95 9.30
N LEU A 449 -10.46 -18.54 9.16
CA LEU A 449 -11.62 -17.97 8.47
C LEU A 449 -12.75 -17.78 9.47
N LEU A 450 -13.19 -16.55 9.69
CA LEU A 450 -14.42 -16.28 10.43
C LEU A 450 -15.58 -16.47 9.45
N ALA A 451 -16.36 -17.53 9.63
CA ALA A 451 -17.42 -17.94 8.72
C ALA A 451 -18.80 -17.79 9.35
N LYS A 452 -19.78 -17.42 8.55
CA LYS A 452 -21.19 -17.30 8.95
C LYS A 452 -22.05 -18.26 8.14
N ASP A 453 -22.78 -19.14 8.82
CA ASP A 453 -23.65 -20.13 8.19
C ASP A 453 -24.98 -19.55 7.68
N GLU A 454 -25.84 -20.38 7.12
CA GLU A 454 -27.17 -20.01 6.65
C GLU A 454 -28.12 -19.59 7.78
N ASN A 455 -27.89 -20.08 9.00
CA ASN A 455 -28.66 -19.72 10.20
C ASN A 455 -28.16 -18.42 10.83
N LYS A 456 -27.27 -17.69 10.13
CA LYS A 456 -26.65 -16.45 10.59
C LYS A 456 -25.79 -16.64 11.84
N LYS A 457 -25.30 -17.85 12.09
CA LYS A 457 -24.38 -18.17 13.18
C LYS A 457 -22.94 -18.11 12.69
N TRP A 458 -22.08 -17.55 13.52
CA TRP A 458 -20.66 -17.48 13.27
C TRP A 458 -19.96 -18.72 13.84
N GLY A 459 -18.95 -19.18 13.12
CA GLY A 459 -17.97 -20.19 13.49
C GLY A 459 -16.57 -19.74 13.07
N LEU A 460 -15.57 -20.47 13.51
CA LEU A 460 -14.17 -20.28 13.14
C LEU A 460 -13.66 -21.53 12.44
N LEU A 461 -13.03 -21.38 11.27
CA LEU A 461 -12.45 -22.47 10.49
C LEU A 461 -10.95 -22.30 10.37
N SER A 462 -10.21 -23.38 10.32
CA SER A 462 -8.81 -23.41 9.92
C SER A 462 -8.68 -22.99 8.45
N MET A 463 -7.73 -22.12 8.15
CA MET A 463 -7.42 -21.75 6.76
C MET A 463 -6.58 -22.80 6.04
N GLU A 464 -6.03 -23.77 6.75
CA GLU A 464 -5.19 -24.84 6.20
C GLU A 464 -6.05 -25.91 5.49
N ASP A 465 -7.12 -26.36 6.13
CA ASP A 465 -7.92 -27.50 5.68
C ASP A 465 -9.45 -27.32 5.82
N GLY A 466 -9.87 -26.18 6.35
CA GLY A 466 -11.29 -25.84 6.53
C GLY A 466 -11.99 -26.53 7.70
N HIS A 467 -11.26 -27.25 8.57
CA HIS A 467 -11.90 -27.86 9.73
C HIS A 467 -12.39 -26.79 10.73
N GLU A 468 -13.44 -27.16 11.46
CA GLU A 468 -14.09 -26.29 12.43
C GLU A 468 -13.26 -26.18 13.71
N LEU A 469 -12.77 -24.96 14.02
CA LEU A 469 -12.08 -24.60 15.25
C LEU A 469 -13.08 -24.19 16.35
N LEU A 470 -14.05 -23.35 15.98
CA LEU A 470 -15.19 -22.99 16.83
C LEU A 470 -16.50 -23.30 16.11
N PRO A 471 -17.50 -23.92 16.78
CA PRO A 471 -18.75 -24.34 16.16
C PRO A 471 -19.62 -23.17 15.68
N PHE A 472 -20.46 -23.43 14.67
CA PHE A 472 -21.44 -22.46 14.16
C PHE A 472 -22.61 -22.28 15.13
N SER A 473 -22.34 -21.71 16.29
CA SER A 473 -23.32 -21.50 17.36
C SER A 473 -23.41 -20.05 17.84
N TYR A 474 -22.43 -19.23 17.48
CA TYR A 474 -22.27 -17.89 18.04
C TYR A 474 -23.04 -16.83 17.26
N LYS A 475 -23.54 -15.82 17.99
CA LYS A 475 -24.17 -14.65 17.39
C LYS A 475 -23.15 -13.76 16.66
N GLU A 476 -21.93 -13.73 17.14
CA GLU A 476 -20.83 -12.90 16.62
C GLU A 476 -19.49 -13.51 17.03
N ILE A 477 -18.49 -13.47 16.13
CA ILE A 477 -17.08 -13.73 16.42
C ILE A 477 -16.30 -12.52 15.89
N ARG A 478 -15.24 -12.10 16.60
CA ARG A 478 -14.34 -11.02 16.20
C ARG A 478 -12.90 -11.42 16.44
N SER A 479 -12.00 -11.11 15.50
CA SER A 479 -10.56 -11.08 15.78
C SER A 479 -10.25 -9.95 16.75
N LEU A 480 -9.48 -10.26 17.79
CA LEU A 480 -9.04 -9.32 18.81
C LEU A 480 -7.54 -9.01 18.68
N GLY A 481 -6.87 -9.63 17.68
CA GLY A 481 -5.43 -9.57 17.47
C GLY A 481 -4.66 -10.55 18.36
N SER A 482 -3.39 -10.78 18.02
CA SER A 482 -2.49 -11.67 18.77
C SER A 482 -3.01 -13.11 18.92
N GLY A 483 -3.71 -13.64 17.91
CA GLY A 483 -4.30 -14.98 17.93
C GLY A 483 -5.49 -15.15 18.86
N LEU A 484 -6.11 -14.06 19.31
CA LEU A 484 -7.28 -14.09 20.20
C LEU A 484 -8.57 -13.73 19.45
N PHE A 485 -9.63 -14.44 19.78
CA PHE A 485 -10.96 -14.25 19.20
C PHE A 485 -12.02 -14.09 20.28
N GLY A 486 -12.82 -13.03 20.15
CA GLY A 486 -14.03 -12.87 20.97
C GLY A 486 -15.20 -13.62 20.35
N TYR A 487 -15.85 -14.50 21.10
CA TYR A 487 -17.11 -15.15 20.70
C TYR A 487 -18.28 -14.69 21.57
N LYS A 488 -19.47 -14.49 20.98
CA LYS A 488 -20.63 -13.95 21.67
C LYS A 488 -21.73 -14.98 21.82
N GLU A 489 -22.04 -15.30 23.07
CA GLU A 489 -23.09 -16.23 23.45
C GLU A 489 -24.03 -15.57 24.48
N GLU A 490 -25.34 -15.71 24.34
CA GLU A 490 -26.36 -15.11 25.24
C GLU A 490 -26.15 -13.60 25.52
N GLY A 491 -25.63 -12.87 24.53
CA GLY A 491 -25.38 -11.42 24.64
C GLY A 491 -24.08 -11.03 25.33
N LYS A 492 -23.29 -11.98 25.81
CA LYS A 492 -21.99 -11.78 26.46
C LYS A 492 -20.85 -12.32 25.61
N TRP A 493 -19.67 -11.78 25.79
CA TRP A 493 -18.44 -12.16 25.13
C TRP A 493 -17.63 -13.13 25.98
N GLY A 494 -17.15 -14.23 25.37
CA GLY A 494 -16.06 -15.08 25.82
C GLY A 494 -14.85 -14.88 24.92
N ILE A 495 -13.72 -15.43 25.32
CA ILE A 495 -12.45 -15.37 24.59
C ILE A 495 -12.02 -16.78 24.22
N ALA A 496 -11.56 -16.97 22.99
CA ALA A 496 -10.92 -18.19 22.50
C ALA A 496 -9.57 -17.84 21.82
N ASP A 497 -8.68 -18.81 21.71
CA ASP A 497 -7.47 -18.71 20.90
C ASP A 497 -7.74 -19.10 19.43
N LYS A 498 -6.73 -18.98 18.58
CA LYS A 498 -6.80 -19.32 17.16
C LYS A 498 -6.92 -20.83 16.88
N GLU A 499 -6.61 -21.67 17.86
CA GLU A 499 -6.83 -23.12 17.85
C GLU A 499 -8.26 -23.50 18.24
N GLY A 500 -9.10 -22.53 18.61
CA GLY A 500 -10.48 -22.72 19.03
C GLY A 500 -10.64 -23.11 20.51
N THR A 501 -9.57 -23.04 21.32
CA THR A 501 -9.64 -23.29 22.76
C THR A 501 -10.35 -22.13 23.46
N ARG A 502 -11.43 -22.40 24.18
CA ARG A 502 -12.12 -21.38 24.97
C ARG A 502 -11.31 -21.03 26.22
N LEU A 503 -10.71 -19.85 26.24
CA LEU A 503 -9.90 -19.34 27.36
C LEU A 503 -10.79 -18.81 28.50
N THR A 504 -11.93 -18.21 28.17
CA THR A 504 -12.92 -17.75 29.16
C THR A 504 -14.33 -18.12 28.76
N ALA A 505 -15.21 -18.30 29.75
CA ALA A 505 -16.66 -18.37 29.52
C ALA A 505 -17.20 -17.00 29.00
N PRO A 506 -18.43 -16.94 28.43
CA PRO A 506 -19.07 -15.71 27.98
C PRO A 506 -19.54 -14.86 29.16
N LEU A 507 -18.65 -14.05 29.72
CA LEU A 507 -18.86 -13.25 30.93
C LEU A 507 -18.91 -11.74 30.65
N TYR A 508 -18.30 -11.26 29.55
CA TYR A 508 -18.01 -9.86 29.31
C TYR A 508 -19.10 -9.16 28.50
N LEU A 509 -19.36 -7.89 28.82
CA LEU A 509 -20.33 -7.04 28.10
C LEU A 509 -19.77 -6.53 26.77
N ALA A 510 -18.45 -6.29 26.71
CA ALA A 510 -17.72 -5.89 25.52
C ALA A 510 -16.27 -6.39 25.59
N VAL A 511 -15.63 -6.48 24.43
CA VAL A 511 -14.21 -6.79 24.26
C VAL A 511 -13.61 -5.79 23.25
N SER A 512 -12.33 -5.47 23.40
CA SER A 512 -11.58 -4.61 22.50
C SER A 512 -10.42 -5.38 21.89
N LYS A 513 -9.65 -4.77 20.98
CA LYS A 513 -8.42 -5.37 20.45
C LYS A 513 -7.39 -5.54 21.57
N ALA A 514 -6.62 -6.61 21.53
CA ALA A 514 -5.47 -6.80 22.40
C ALA A 514 -4.35 -5.79 22.04
N GLY A 515 -3.62 -5.35 23.04
CA GLY A 515 -2.42 -4.54 22.86
C GLY A 515 -1.32 -5.04 23.79
N GLU A 516 -0.14 -5.30 23.23
CA GLU A 516 1.05 -5.78 23.97
C GLU A 516 0.75 -6.98 24.89
N GLY A 517 -0.05 -7.93 24.42
CA GLY A 517 -0.42 -9.13 25.17
C GLY A 517 -1.49 -8.90 26.24
N LEU A 518 -2.07 -7.73 26.35
CA LEU A 518 -3.17 -7.45 27.29
C LEU A 518 -4.47 -7.14 26.56
N LEU A 519 -5.55 -7.79 26.98
CA LEU A 519 -6.86 -7.71 26.34
C LEU A 519 -7.86 -6.90 27.18
N PRO A 520 -8.34 -5.75 26.69
CA PRO A 520 -9.39 -5.02 27.39
C PRO A 520 -10.75 -5.72 27.28
N VAL A 521 -11.40 -5.96 28.41
CA VAL A 521 -12.75 -6.54 28.53
C VAL A 521 -13.64 -5.72 29.43
N LYS A 522 -14.92 -5.61 29.10
CA LYS A 522 -15.89 -4.85 29.89
C LYS A 522 -16.75 -5.78 30.74
N THR A 523 -16.70 -5.59 32.04
CA THR A 523 -17.56 -6.24 33.04
C THR A 523 -18.70 -5.31 33.45
N LYS A 524 -19.61 -5.78 34.29
CA LYS A 524 -20.62 -4.90 34.96
C LYS A 524 -19.99 -3.80 35.82
N ASN A 525 -18.77 -4.02 36.29
CA ASN A 525 -18.01 -3.10 37.13
C ASN A 525 -16.99 -2.25 36.35
N GLY A 526 -17.19 -2.08 35.00
CA GLY A 526 -16.30 -1.34 34.13
C GLY A 526 -15.30 -2.22 33.39
N TRP A 527 -14.36 -1.58 32.70
CA TRP A 527 -13.31 -2.24 31.94
C TRP A 527 -12.24 -2.86 32.83
N ARG A 528 -11.66 -3.97 32.40
CA ARG A 528 -10.54 -4.69 32.99
C ARG A 528 -9.61 -5.16 31.90
N PHE A 529 -8.40 -5.54 32.25
CA PHE A 529 -7.41 -6.09 31.33
C PHE A 529 -7.15 -7.56 31.66
N LEU A 530 -7.15 -8.42 30.65
CA LEU A 530 -6.82 -9.84 30.79
C LEU A 530 -5.46 -10.14 30.18
N THR A 531 -4.78 -11.12 30.76
CA THR A 531 -3.63 -11.78 30.13
C THR A 531 -4.11 -12.66 28.96
N PRO A 532 -3.21 -13.11 28.05
CA PRO A 532 -3.57 -14.07 26.98
C PRO A 532 -4.19 -15.38 27.50
N ALA A 533 -3.89 -15.77 28.73
CA ALA A 533 -4.48 -16.95 29.37
C ALA A 533 -5.90 -16.70 29.93
N GLY A 534 -6.48 -15.51 29.75
CA GLY A 534 -7.82 -15.17 30.21
C GLY A 534 -7.93 -14.79 31.68
N HIS A 535 -6.82 -14.58 32.38
CA HIS A 535 -6.80 -14.12 33.78
C HIS A 535 -6.73 -12.59 33.86
N GLU A 536 -7.30 -11.99 34.93
CA GLU A 536 -7.15 -10.55 35.18
C GLU A 536 -5.66 -10.21 35.36
N ALA A 537 -5.17 -9.23 34.57
CA ALA A 537 -3.75 -8.90 34.52
C ALA A 537 -3.28 -8.20 35.81
N PHE A 538 -4.13 -7.32 36.36
CA PHE A 538 -3.87 -6.60 37.61
C PHE A 538 -5.21 -6.16 38.24
N PRO A 539 -5.32 -6.18 39.58
CA PRO A 539 -6.48 -5.64 40.27
C PRO A 539 -6.46 -4.11 40.22
N HIS A 540 -7.63 -3.49 40.15
CA HIS A 540 -7.76 -2.03 40.20
C HIS A 540 -9.04 -1.63 40.96
N ASP A 541 -8.92 -0.65 41.89
CA ASP A 541 -10.02 -0.18 42.71
C ASP A 541 -10.95 0.78 41.95
N ASP A 542 -10.42 1.50 40.94
CA ASP A 542 -11.20 2.44 40.15
C ASP A 542 -12.06 1.71 39.11
N THR A 543 -13.22 2.27 38.82
CA THR A 543 -14.09 1.83 37.76
C THR A 543 -13.72 2.54 36.47
N PHE A 544 -13.08 1.83 35.53
CA PHE A 544 -12.78 2.36 34.19
C PHE A 544 -14.05 2.34 33.34
N SER A 545 -14.56 3.53 33.01
CA SER A 545 -15.73 3.67 32.13
C SER A 545 -15.38 3.42 30.67
N ASP A 546 -14.11 3.70 30.30
CA ASP A 546 -13.55 3.44 28.98
C ASP A 546 -12.04 3.21 29.06
N VAL A 547 -11.44 2.54 28.05
CA VAL A 547 -10.01 2.23 28.00
C VAL A 547 -9.51 2.18 26.56
N THR A 548 -8.20 2.39 26.35
CA THR A 548 -7.50 2.04 25.10
C THR A 548 -6.77 0.70 25.27
N PRO A 549 -6.43 -0.01 24.17
CA PRO A 549 -5.41 -1.06 24.22
C PRO A 549 -4.07 -0.51 24.74
N PHE A 550 -3.20 -1.39 25.22
CA PHE A 550 -1.82 -1.02 25.55
C PHE A 550 -1.00 -0.77 24.29
N SER A 551 -0.20 0.28 24.32
CA SER A 551 0.78 0.66 23.31
C SER A 551 1.98 1.33 23.99
N SER A 552 3.20 0.94 23.64
CA SER A 552 4.45 1.43 24.26
C SER A 552 4.44 1.37 25.79
N GLY A 553 3.88 0.28 26.34
CA GLY A 553 3.81 0.01 27.78
C GLY A 553 2.71 0.75 28.54
N LEU A 554 1.87 1.55 27.89
CA LEU A 554 0.84 2.38 28.52
C LEU A 554 -0.54 2.18 27.90
N ALA A 555 -1.59 2.38 28.70
CA ALA A 555 -2.97 2.41 28.25
C ALA A 555 -3.71 3.63 28.80
N GLY A 556 -4.58 4.22 27.99
CA GLY A 556 -5.54 5.22 28.41
C GLY A 556 -6.66 4.59 29.24
N VAL A 557 -7.03 5.21 30.34
CA VAL A 557 -8.18 4.80 31.18
C VAL A 557 -9.05 6.00 31.52
N LYS A 558 -10.37 5.83 31.42
CA LYS A 558 -11.32 6.89 31.73
C LYS A 558 -12.02 6.62 33.05
N VAL A 559 -11.88 7.56 34.00
CA VAL A 559 -12.49 7.49 35.33
C VAL A 559 -13.30 8.76 35.57
N LYS A 560 -14.57 8.61 35.95
CA LYS A 560 -15.47 9.77 36.23
C LYS A 560 -15.49 10.80 35.09
N GLY A 561 -15.42 10.31 33.82
CA GLY A 561 -15.47 11.15 32.62
C GLY A 561 -14.13 11.81 32.24
N LYS A 562 -13.04 11.56 32.96
CA LYS A 562 -11.70 12.09 32.68
C LYS A 562 -10.74 10.96 32.31
N TRP A 563 -9.87 11.20 31.31
CA TRP A 563 -8.83 10.29 30.87
C TRP A 563 -7.53 10.46 31.65
N GLY A 564 -6.87 9.35 31.96
CA GLY A 564 -5.54 9.22 32.51
C GLY A 564 -4.76 8.10 31.84
N LEU A 565 -3.54 7.82 32.29
CA LEU A 565 -2.67 6.76 31.76
C LEU A 565 -2.27 5.80 32.88
N ILE A 566 -2.25 4.51 32.57
CA ILE A 566 -1.70 3.44 33.44
C ILE A 566 -0.60 2.68 32.73
N ASP A 567 0.34 2.11 33.51
CA ASP A 567 1.32 1.14 33.04
C ASP A 567 0.75 -0.29 33.02
N GLN A 568 1.53 -1.25 32.51
CA GLN A 568 1.14 -2.68 32.42
C GLN A 568 0.95 -3.35 33.80
N THR A 569 1.32 -2.70 34.91
CA THR A 569 1.04 -3.16 36.27
C THR A 569 -0.26 -2.58 36.85
N GLY A 570 -0.94 -1.73 36.09
CA GLY A 570 -2.17 -1.02 36.51
C GLY A 570 -1.92 0.23 37.33
N ARG A 571 -0.68 0.69 37.48
CA ARG A 571 -0.37 1.90 38.24
C ARG A 571 -0.57 3.15 37.38
N TYR A 572 -1.12 4.21 37.98
CA TYR A 572 -1.24 5.50 37.31
C TYR A 572 0.13 6.12 37.04
N VAL A 573 0.44 6.30 35.77
CA VAL A 573 1.50 7.20 35.29
C VAL A 573 0.97 8.65 35.25
N MET A 574 -0.28 8.79 34.80
CA MET A 574 -0.99 10.07 34.79
C MET A 574 -2.41 9.86 35.35
N ARG A 575 -2.73 10.55 36.43
CA ARG A 575 -4.08 10.48 37.00
C ARG A 575 -5.13 11.09 36.08
N PRO A 576 -6.37 10.57 36.06
CA PRO A 576 -7.45 11.09 35.23
C PRO A 576 -7.69 12.59 35.40
N ALA A 577 -7.42 13.37 34.32
CA ALA A 577 -7.53 14.84 34.34
C ALA A 577 -8.15 15.40 33.05
N TYR A 578 -7.96 14.74 31.90
CA TYR A 578 -8.27 15.28 30.58
C TYR A 578 -9.64 14.86 30.05
N GLU A 579 -10.23 15.68 29.14
CA GLU A 579 -11.55 15.45 28.54
C GLU A 579 -11.50 14.31 27.50
N ASP A 580 -10.41 14.27 26.74
CA ASP A 580 -10.17 13.27 25.72
C ASP A 580 -8.69 12.88 25.67
N LEU A 581 -8.40 11.71 25.09
CA LEU A 581 -7.04 11.16 24.97
C LEU A 581 -6.96 10.27 23.74
N ASP A 582 -5.90 10.44 22.96
CA ASP A 582 -5.53 9.60 21.83
C ASP A 582 -4.05 9.22 21.95
N ILE A 583 -3.73 7.92 21.85
CA ILE A 583 -2.35 7.43 21.89
C ILE A 583 -1.76 7.58 20.49
N LEU A 584 -0.69 8.34 20.39
CA LEU A 584 -0.04 8.70 19.13
C LEU A 584 1.06 7.71 18.74
#